data_a45bfe804ee26fefc22082666ff5f74b
#
_entry.id   a45bfe804ee26fefc22082666ff5f74b
#
_cell.length_a   1.000
_cell.length_b   1.000
_cell.length_c   1.000
_cell.angle_alpha   90.00
_cell.angle_beta   90.00
_cell.angle_gamma   90.00
#
_symmetry.space_group_name_H-M   'P 1'
#
loop_
_entity.id
_entity.type
_entity.pdbx_description
1 polymer ?
#
loop_
_entity_poly.entity_id
_entity_poly.type
_entity_poly.pdbx_seq_one_letter_code
_entity_poly.pdbx_strand_id
1 'polypeptide(L)'
;MTTPIVDFVRQYAQSGTARLHMPGHKGQSLLGCEPWDITEIRGADELYEAEGIIAQSEANATRLFGTVHTYYSTEGSSQCIRAMLCLALQLSLIHISEPTRLALIS
;
A
#
# COMPACT_ATOMS: atom_id res chain seq x y z
N MET A 1 12.72 -2.37 15.08
CA MET A 1 11.55 -2.08 14.19
C MET A 1 10.93 -3.40 13.74
N THR A 2 9.63 -3.49 13.79
CA THR A 2 8.91 -4.69 13.33
C THR A 2 8.61 -4.59 11.83
N THR A 3 8.35 -5.75 11.22
CA THR A 3 7.98 -5.84 9.80
C THR A 3 6.62 -6.55 9.68
N PRO A 4 5.50 -5.84 9.98
CA PRO A 4 4.20 -6.49 10.14
C PRO A 4 3.73 -7.28 8.92
N ILE A 5 3.95 -6.75 7.71
CA ILE A 5 3.50 -7.40 6.47
C ILE A 5 4.32 -8.66 6.22
N VAL A 6 5.64 -8.56 6.27
CA VAL A 6 6.54 -9.70 6.03
C VAL A 6 6.32 -10.79 7.09
N ASP A 7 6.17 -10.39 8.35
CA ASP A 7 5.94 -11.33 9.45
C ASP A 7 4.62 -12.08 9.25
N PHE A 8 3.56 -11.37 8.87
CA PHE A 8 2.27 -11.99 8.59
C PHE A 8 2.36 -12.99 7.43
N VAL A 9 2.98 -12.60 6.33
CA VAL A 9 3.11 -13.44 5.14
C VAL A 9 3.91 -14.71 5.44
N ARG A 10 5.01 -14.58 6.18
CA ARG A 10 5.81 -15.75 6.60
C ARG A 10 5.04 -16.71 7.49
N GLN A 11 4.32 -16.18 8.47
CA GLN A 11 3.48 -17.00 9.36
C GLN A 11 2.39 -17.72 8.58
N TYR A 12 1.74 -17.01 7.65
CA TYR A 12 0.71 -17.61 6.81
C TYR A 12 1.27 -18.74 5.95
N ALA A 13 2.43 -18.52 5.32
CA ALA A 13 3.09 -19.54 4.51
C ALA A 13 3.42 -20.80 5.29
N GLN A 14 3.76 -20.66 6.58
CA GLN A 14 4.12 -21.77 7.45
C GLN A 14 2.92 -22.42 8.15
N SER A 15 1.75 -21.78 8.12
CA SER A 15 0.58 -22.21 8.88
C SER A 15 -0.09 -23.48 8.36
N GLY A 16 0.14 -23.82 7.09
CA GLY A 16 -0.53 -24.96 6.44
C GLY A 16 -2.01 -24.72 6.16
N THR A 17 -2.48 -23.49 6.25
CA THR A 17 -3.87 -23.13 5.99
C THR A 17 -4.26 -23.43 4.54
N ALA A 18 -5.43 -24.03 4.33
CA ALA A 18 -5.94 -24.30 2.99
C ALA A 18 -6.21 -22.98 2.26
N ARG A 19 -5.71 -22.86 1.02
CA ARG A 19 -5.79 -21.64 0.21
C ARG A 19 -6.89 -21.76 -0.82
N LEU A 20 -8.08 -21.39 -0.45
CA LEU A 20 -9.23 -21.38 -1.35
C LEU A 20 -9.41 -20.02 -2.06
N HIS A 21 -8.51 -19.08 -1.78
CA HIS A 21 -8.50 -17.75 -2.38
C HIS A 21 -7.56 -17.70 -3.58
N MET A 22 -7.66 -16.63 -4.35
CA MET A 22 -6.64 -16.31 -5.35
C MET A 22 -5.32 -15.96 -4.65
N PRO A 23 -4.18 -16.14 -5.25
CA PRO A 23 -3.97 -16.63 -6.62
C PRO A 23 -4.13 -18.14 -6.79
N GLY A 24 -4.28 -18.56 -8.05
CA GLY A 24 -4.63 -19.95 -8.39
C GLY A 24 -3.56 -21.01 -8.11
N HIS A 25 -2.29 -20.63 -7.92
CA HIS A 25 -1.21 -21.58 -7.60
C HIS A 25 -1.37 -22.20 -6.21
N LYS A 26 -2.23 -21.63 -5.35
CA LYS A 26 -2.55 -22.13 -4.00
C LYS A 26 -1.32 -22.31 -3.10
N GLY A 27 -0.27 -21.53 -3.30
CA GLY A 27 0.96 -21.57 -2.52
C GLY A 27 1.91 -22.68 -2.91
N GLN A 28 1.63 -23.44 -3.97
CA GLN A 28 2.54 -24.47 -4.46
C GLN A 28 3.74 -23.85 -5.14
N SER A 29 4.94 -24.23 -4.68
CA SER A 29 6.16 -23.56 -5.11
C SER A 29 6.63 -24.06 -6.47
N LEU A 30 6.74 -23.13 -7.42
CA LEU A 30 7.40 -23.34 -8.71
C LEU A 30 8.63 -22.43 -8.81
N LEU A 31 8.48 -21.16 -8.48
CA LEU A 31 9.54 -20.14 -8.49
C LEU A 31 10.13 -19.87 -7.11
N GLY A 32 9.51 -20.39 -6.07
CA GLY A 32 9.95 -20.23 -4.68
C GLY A 32 9.21 -19.16 -3.87
N CYS A 33 8.52 -18.24 -4.52
CA CYS A 33 7.82 -17.14 -3.86
C CYS A 33 6.32 -17.36 -3.70
N GLU A 34 5.73 -18.38 -4.34
CA GLU A 34 4.29 -18.61 -4.34
C GLU A 34 3.68 -18.75 -2.94
N PRO A 35 4.37 -19.37 -1.94
CA PRO A 35 3.81 -19.43 -0.59
C PRO A 35 3.56 -18.06 0.05
N TRP A 36 4.28 -17.03 -0.41
CA TRP A 36 4.18 -15.67 0.09
C TRP A 36 3.22 -14.80 -0.72
N ASP A 37 2.69 -15.32 -1.82
CA ASP A 37 1.78 -14.59 -2.69
C ASP A 37 0.34 -14.78 -2.19
N ILE A 38 -0.21 -13.75 -1.58
CA ILE A 38 -1.54 -13.75 -0.97
C ILE A 38 -2.36 -12.58 -1.50
N THR A 39 -3.66 -12.63 -1.25
CA THR A 39 -4.57 -11.54 -1.56
C THR A 39 -5.11 -10.92 -0.27
N GLU A 40 -6.20 -10.19 -0.33
CA GLU A 40 -6.83 -9.54 0.82
C GLU A 40 -7.57 -10.56 1.69
N ILE A 41 -6.82 -11.45 2.30
CA ILE A 41 -7.36 -12.45 3.21
C ILE A 41 -7.47 -11.88 4.62
N ARG A 42 -8.16 -12.62 5.50
CA ARG A 42 -8.31 -12.21 6.90
C ARG A 42 -6.95 -12.02 7.56
N GLY A 43 -6.75 -10.84 8.11
CA GLY A 43 -5.50 -10.43 8.76
C GLY A 43 -4.49 -9.78 7.84
N ALA A 44 -4.66 -9.86 6.51
CA ALA A 44 -3.72 -9.26 5.55
C ALA A 44 -3.94 -7.77 5.31
N ASP A 45 -5.06 -7.21 5.79
CA ASP A 45 -5.38 -5.80 5.63
C ASP A 45 -5.70 -5.41 4.17
N GLU A 46 -5.95 -4.14 3.92
CA GLU A 46 -6.25 -3.57 2.62
C GLU A 46 -5.48 -2.26 2.45
N LEU A 47 -4.90 -2.05 1.26
CA LEU A 47 -3.99 -0.93 1.04
C LEU A 47 -4.66 0.45 1.17
N TYR A 48 -5.84 0.63 0.59
CA TYR A 48 -6.51 1.93 0.57
C TYR A 48 -7.28 2.24 1.85
N GLU A 49 -7.63 1.23 2.61
CA GLU A 49 -8.33 1.37 3.90
C GLU A 49 -7.52 0.71 5.01
N ALA A 50 -6.23 0.96 5.03
CA ALA A 50 -5.30 0.31 5.94
C ALA A 50 -5.69 0.54 7.40
N GLU A 51 -6.00 -0.55 8.11
CA GLU A 51 -6.39 -0.53 9.53
C GLU A 51 -5.61 -1.56 10.35
N GLY A 52 -4.86 -2.45 9.71
CA GLY A 52 -4.14 -3.54 10.37
C GLY A 52 -2.65 -3.51 10.09
N ILE A 53 -2.12 -4.59 9.50
CA ILE A 53 -0.67 -4.76 9.29
C ILE A 53 -0.09 -3.74 8.32
N ILE A 54 -0.85 -3.32 7.31
CA ILE A 54 -0.39 -2.29 6.38
C ILE A 54 -0.31 -0.94 7.09
N ALA A 55 -1.30 -0.59 7.91
CA ALA A 55 -1.26 0.62 8.72
C ALA A 55 -0.06 0.61 9.69
N GLN A 56 0.23 -0.52 10.31
CA GLN A 56 1.39 -0.67 11.19
C GLN A 56 2.71 -0.49 10.42
N SER A 57 2.80 -1.05 9.22
CA SER A 57 3.97 -0.89 8.36
C SER A 57 4.15 0.56 7.93
N GLU A 58 3.08 1.24 7.54
CA GLU A 58 3.12 2.66 7.19
C GLU A 58 3.56 3.52 8.37
N ALA A 59 3.09 3.21 9.58
CA ALA A 59 3.52 3.91 10.79
C ALA A 59 5.01 3.68 11.08
N ASN A 60 5.53 2.48 10.84
CA ASN A 60 6.95 2.19 10.98
C ASN A 60 7.79 2.98 9.98
N ALA A 61 7.34 3.08 8.73
CA ALA A 61 8.01 3.88 7.71
C ALA A 61 7.99 5.38 8.08
N THR A 62 6.87 5.85 8.61
CA THR A 62 6.74 7.24 9.09
C THR A 62 7.79 7.56 10.15
N ARG A 63 8.01 6.65 11.09
CA ARG A 63 9.05 6.84 12.10
C ARG A 63 10.46 6.77 11.52
N LEU A 64 10.68 5.83 10.59
CA LEU A 64 12.00 5.65 9.98
C LEU A 64 12.44 6.87 9.18
N PHE A 65 11.54 7.45 8.40
CA PHE A 65 11.83 8.58 7.53
C PHE A 65 11.56 9.94 8.18
N GLY A 66 10.96 9.97 9.36
CA GLY A 66 10.67 11.22 10.07
C GLY A 66 9.58 12.07 9.40
N THR A 67 8.64 11.44 8.72
CA THR A 67 7.53 12.12 8.05
C THR A 67 6.32 12.25 8.97
N VAL A 68 5.30 13.01 8.55
CA VAL A 68 4.03 13.10 9.29
C VAL A 68 3.19 11.87 9.03
N HIS A 69 3.06 11.47 7.75
CA HIS A 69 2.39 10.26 7.33
C HIS A 69 3.12 9.64 6.16
N THR A 70 3.02 8.32 6.02
CA THR A 70 3.56 7.56 4.91
C THR A 70 2.47 6.68 4.34
N TYR A 71 2.30 6.70 3.03
CA TYR A 71 1.34 5.88 2.32
C TYR A 71 2.05 5.09 1.22
N TYR A 72 1.68 3.83 1.07
CA TYR A 72 2.24 2.99 0.02
C TYR A 72 1.45 3.10 -1.27
N SER A 73 2.15 3.01 -2.39
CA SER A 73 1.55 2.99 -3.72
C SER A 73 1.96 1.72 -4.45
N THR A 74 1.01 1.11 -5.14
CA THR A 74 1.24 -0.05 -5.99
C THR A 74 1.22 0.31 -7.48
N GLU A 75 0.95 1.56 -7.82
CA GLU A 75 0.86 2.04 -9.19
C GLU A 75 2.09 2.86 -9.61
N GLY A 76 3.16 2.75 -8.85
CA GLY A 76 4.43 3.37 -9.14
C GLY A 76 4.50 4.86 -8.81
N SER A 77 5.62 5.48 -9.20
CA SER A 77 5.87 6.88 -8.90
C SER A 77 4.90 7.86 -9.57
N SER A 78 4.28 7.46 -10.68
CA SER A 78 3.29 8.30 -11.36
C SER A 78 2.08 8.57 -10.48
N GLN A 79 1.61 7.57 -9.74
CA GLN A 79 0.51 7.77 -8.79
C GLN A 79 0.93 8.72 -7.66
N CYS A 80 2.13 8.57 -7.15
CA CYS A 80 2.65 9.43 -6.09
C CYS A 80 2.77 10.88 -6.55
N ILE A 81 3.26 11.11 -7.77
CA ILE A 81 3.37 12.45 -8.34
C ILE A 81 2.00 13.08 -8.51
N ARG A 82 1.03 12.34 -9.01
CA ARG A 82 -0.35 12.83 -9.15
C ARG A 82 -0.96 13.18 -7.79
N ALA A 83 -0.72 12.35 -6.78
CA ALA A 83 -1.19 12.63 -5.43
C ALA A 83 -0.56 13.91 -4.85
N MET A 84 0.74 14.10 -5.05
CA MET A 84 1.43 15.31 -4.63
C MET A 84 0.87 16.56 -5.30
N LEU A 85 0.60 16.48 -6.60
CA LEU A 85 0.01 17.59 -7.34
C LEU A 85 -1.40 17.93 -6.84
N CYS A 86 -2.23 16.92 -6.59
CA CYS A 86 -3.55 17.11 -6.03
C CYS A 86 -3.52 17.81 -4.68
N LEU A 87 -2.62 17.40 -3.79
CA LEU A 87 -2.47 18.00 -2.48
C LEU A 87 -1.99 19.45 -2.59
N ALA A 88 -0.99 19.71 -3.44
CA ALA A 88 -0.46 21.05 -3.65
C ALA A 88 -1.53 21.99 -4.22
N LEU A 89 -2.35 21.51 -5.16
CA LEU A 89 -3.44 22.29 -5.74
C LEU A 89 -4.52 22.59 -4.71
N GLN A 90 -4.87 21.66 -3.86
CA GLN A 90 -5.84 21.88 -2.78
C GLN A 90 -5.36 22.96 -1.82
N LEU A 91 -4.08 22.92 -1.44
CA LEU A 91 -3.49 23.92 -0.55
C LEU A 91 -3.38 25.29 -1.21
N SER A 92 -3.27 25.35 -2.53
CA SER A 92 -3.06 26.57 -3.30
C SER A 92 -4.34 27.13 -3.93
N LEU A 93 -5.48 26.47 -3.77
CA LEU A 93 -6.74 26.85 -4.45
C LEU A 93 -7.18 28.28 -4.18
N ILE A 94 -6.85 28.83 -3.02
CA ILE A 94 -7.19 30.21 -2.65
C ILE A 94 -6.38 31.21 -3.49
N HIS A 95 -5.21 30.80 -4.01
CA HIS A 95 -4.25 31.68 -4.67
C HIS A 95 -4.13 31.44 -6.18
N ILE A 96 -4.77 30.40 -6.72
CA ILE A 96 -4.69 30.02 -8.13
C ILE A 96 -5.98 30.41 -8.84
N SER A 97 -5.84 31.05 -10.03
CA SER A 97 -6.99 31.39 -10.86
C SER A 97 -7.65 30.12 -11.45
N GLU A 98 -8.96 30.20 -11.73
CA GLU A 98 -9.71 29.09 -12.32
C GLU A 98 -9.11 28.53 -13.61
N PRO A 99 -8.70 29.36 -14.60
CA PRO A 99 -8.10 28.82 -15.82
C PRO A 99 -6.84 27.99 -15.55
N THR A 100 -5.99 28.44 -14.65
CA THR A 100 -4.79 27.68 -14.27
C THR A 100 -5.13 26.36 -13.62
N ARG A 101 -6.09 26.37 -12.70
CA ARG A 101 -6.57 25.16 -12.04
C ARG A 101 -7.12 24.13 -13.02
N LEU A 102 -7.96 24.57 -13.95
CA LEU A 102 -8.54 23.69 -14.96
C LEU A 102 -7.49 23.08 -15.87
N ALA A 103 -6.49 23.86 -16.27
CA ALA A 103 -5.38 23.38 -17.08
C ALA A 103 -4.56 22.30 -16.37
N LEU A 104 -4.38 22.39 -15.05
CA LEU A 104 -3.64 21.42 -14.27
C LEU A 104 -4.43 20.14 -13.96
N ILE A 105 -5.74 20.24 -13.86
CA ILE A 105 -6.62 19.10 -13.56
C ILE A 105 -6.96 18.30 -14.83
N SER A 106 -7.10 18.98 -15.94
CA SER A 106 -7.40 18.33 -17.20
C SER A 106 -6.17 17.61 -17.77
#